data_f1e2402b12034dd5df6b4718b39ab730
#
_entry.id   f1e2402b12034dd5df6b4718b39ab730
#
_cell.length_a   1.000
_cell.length_b   1.000
_cell.length_c   1.000
_cell.angle_alpha   90.00
_cell.angle_beta   90.00
_cell.angle_gamma   90.00
#
_symmetry.space_group_name_H-M   'P 1'
#
loop_
_entity.id
_entity.type
_entity.pdbx_description
1 polymer ?
#
loop_
_entity_poly.entity_id
_entity_poly.type
_entity_poly.pdbx_seq_one_letter_code
_entity_poly.pdbx_strand_id
1 'polypeptide(L)'
;MKRKEKDMQEKIDSLYENAKNEISGLSSSRELADVKVKYLGKTGEITSLLKGMKDIPPEKRADFGKLVNTLKERVSALLEERETALKKEEMEKSFEKDAVDITLDGKAASFGNLHPLNIVLNKMIEAFTGMGFQVYEGPELELDYYCFQALNIPKDHPARDMQDTFYISDNVVLRPHTSPGQIRTMENQKPPIKILSPGRVYRADDDASHSPMFHQIEGLVVDKGITLCDLKGILDEFVKIMFDKDTKTRLRPSYFPFTEPSVEVDVSCSECHGKGCKLCKGTGWIEILGAGIVNKKVLENCGIDSNVYSGLAFGLGIERTTMIKYGVPDIRTLFENDVRFLKQFGRK
;
A
#
# COMPACT_ATOMS: atom_id res chain seq x y z
N MET A 1 22.72 22.33 -90.23
CA MET A 1 21.52 22.39 -89.35
C MET A 1 21.31 21.10 -88.58
N LYS A 2 21.32 19.93 -89.16
CA LYS A 2 21.10 18.63 -88.46
C LYS A 2 22.12 18.33 -87.27
N ARG A 3 23.34 18.84 -87.35
CA ARG A 3 24.40 18.60 -86.32
C ARG A 3 24.13 19.29 -84.99
N LYS A 4 23.57 20.51 -84.99
CA LYS A 4 23.19 21.27 -83.76
C LYS A 4 21.98 20.68 -83.06
N GLU A 5 21.05 20.05 -83.77
CA GLU A 5 19.89 19.33 -83.22
C GLU A 5 20.30 18.08 -82.48
N LYS A 6 21.22 17.35 -83.07
CA LYS A 6 21.77 16.14 -82.47
C LYS A 6 22.54 16.44 -81.19
N ASP A 7 23.36 17.55 -81.17
CA ASP A 7 24.12 18.00 -80.01
C ASP A 7 23.19 18.44 -78.84
N MET A 8 22.00 18.99 -79.21
CA MET A 8 21.03 19.44 -78.18
C MET A 8 20.25 18.29 -77.57
N GLN A 9 19.84 17.30 -78.38
CA GLN A 9 19.20 16.08 -77.87
C GLN A 9 20.15 15.28 -76.98
N GLU A 10 21.42 15.11 -77.42
CA GLU A 10 22.46 14.44 -76.63
C GLU A 10 22.71 15.13 -75.26
N LYS A 11 22.62 16.47 -75.20
CA LYS A 11 22.70 17.18 -73.93
C LYS A 11 21.51 16.94 -73.00
N ILE A 12 20.28 16.91 -73.50
CA ILE A 12 19.08 16.60 -72.75
C ILE A 12 19.13 15.17 -72.21
N ASP A 13 19.50 14.21 -73.06
CA ASP A 13 19.61 12.81 -72.70
C ASP A 13 20.74 12.60 -71.66
N SER A 14 21.89 13.25 -71.80
CA SER A 14 22.97 13.17 -70.82
C SER A 14 22.58 13.78 -69.48
N LEU A 15 21.82 14.89 -69.50
CA LEU A 15 21.36 15.55 -68.27
C LEU A 15 20.34 14.68 -67.52
N TYR A 16 19.47 13.97 -68.27
CA TYR A 16 18.53 13.02 -67.67
C TYR A 16 19.24 11.82 -67.03
N GLU A 17 20.21 11.22 -67.70
CA GLU A 17 20.98 10.10 -67.15
C GLU A 17 21.80 10.52 -65.93
N ASN A 18 22.40 11.70 -65.97
CA ASN A 18 23.10 12.24 -64.80
C ASN A 18 22.16 12.46 -63.63
N ALA A 19 20.99 13.09 -63.84
CA ALA A 19 20.00 13.28 -62.80
C ALA A 19 19.47 11.94 -62.27
N LYS A 20 19.21 10.96 -63.11
CA LYS A 20 18.75 9.62 -62.73
C LYS A 20 19.78 8.91 -61.84
N ASN A 21 21.05 8.92 -62.24
CA ASN A 21 22.12 8.27 -61.48
C ASN A 21 22.32 8.96 -60.12
N GLU A 22 22.30 10.29 -60.09
CA GLU A 22 22.45 11.05 -58.86
C GLU A 22 21.27 10.83 -57.90
N ILE A 23 20.03 10.86 -58.39
CA ILE A 23 18.81 10.65 -57.61
C ILE A 23 18.77 9.21 -57.04
N SER A 24 19.18 8.21 -57.85
CA SER A 24 19.17 6.82 -57.39
C SER A 24 20.19 6.51 -56.27
N GLY A 25 21.28 7.26 -56.22
CA GLY A 25 22.34 7.10 -55.21
C GLY A 25 22.08 7.84 -53.86
N LEU A 26 21.00 8.62 -53.76
CA LEU A 26 20.72 9.38 -52.56
C LEU A 26 20.28 8.49 -51.42
N SER A 27 20.73 8.82 -50.20
CA SER A 27 20.45 8.06 -48.99
C SER A 27 19.64 8.84 -47.94
N SER A 28 19.37 10.11 -48.17
CA SER A 28 18.60 10.93 -47.23
C SER A 28 17.66 11.93 -47.89
N SER A 29 16.56 12.25 -47.23
CA SER A 29 15.59 13.28 -47.67
C SER A 29 16.23 14.66 -47.81
N ARG A 30 17.30 14.96 -47.06
CA ARG A 30 18.03 16.24 -47.11
C ARG A 30 18.85 16.33 -48.42
N GLU A 31 19.58 15.30 -48.78
CA GLU A 31 20.33 15.24 -50.04
C GLU A 31 19.40 15.33 -51.24
N LEU A 32 18.21 14.71 -51.15
CA LEU A 32 17.19 14.82 -52.20
C LEU A 32 16.71 16.27 -52.42
N ALA A 33 16.54 17.03 -51.34
CA ALA A 33 16.17 18.45 -51.40
C ALA A 33 17.25 19.27 -52.10
N ASP A 34 18.52 19.01 -51.84
CA ASP A 34 19.65 19.70 -52.46
C ASP A 34 19.71 19.37 -53.97
N VAL A 35 19.53 18.10 -54.34
CA VAL A 35 19.49 17.68 -55.75
C VAL A 35 18.27 18.26 -56.48
N LYS A 36 17.11 18.35 -55.81
CA LYS A 36 15.92 19.01 -56.37
C LYS A 36 16.17 20.50 -56.68
N VAL A 37 16.89 21.20 -55.83
CA VAL A 37 17.30 22.57 -56.06
C VAL A 37 18.31 22.68 -57.21
N LYS A 38 19.27 21.77 -57.28
CA LYS A 38 20.29 21.71 -58.33
C LYS A 38 19.68 21.58 -59.73
N TYR A 39 18.69 20.70 -59.90
CA TYR A 39 18.09 20.50 -61.24
C TYR A 39 16.87 21.37 -61.52
N LEU A 40 15.98 21.56 -60.60
CA LEU A 40 14.69 22.22 -60.76
C LEU A 40 14.60 23.63 -60.14
N GLY A 41 15.61 24.04 -59.37
CA GLY A 41 15.63 25.38 -58.70
C GLY A 41 15.62 26.55 -59.68
N LYS A 42 15.45 27.75 -59.19
CA LYS A 42 15.43 28.98 -60.02
C LYS A 42 16.68 29.18 -60.90
N THR A 43 17.82 28.65 -60.45
CA THR A 43 19.11 28.66 -61.14
C THR A 43 19.53 27.23 -61.54
N GLY A 44 18.64 26.30 -61.44
CA GLY A 44 18.92 24.89 -61.69
C GLY A 44 19.25 24.60 -63.16
N GLU A 45 19.90 23.42 -63.39
CA GLU A 45 20.44 23.08 -64.68
C GLU A 45 19.34 22.98 -65.77
N ILE A 46 18.19 22.38 -65.45
CA ILE A 46 17.05 22.32 -66.35
C ILE A 46 16.41 23.69 -66.59
N THR A 47 16.31 24.49 -65.52
CA THR A 47 15.75 25.84 -65.64
C THR A 47 16.67 26.78 -66.46
N SER A 48 17.98 26.56 -66.38
CA SER A 48 18.97 27.29 -67.16
C SER A 48 18.88 26.99 -68.66
N LEU A 49 18.54 25.76 -69.04
CA LEU A 49 18.27 25.40 -70.43
C LEU A 49 17.06 26.18 -71.00
N LEU A 50 16.01 26.38 -70.22
CA LEU A 50 14.86 27.22 -70.62
C LEU A 50 15.24 28.68 -70.80
N LYS A 51 16.17 29.23 -70.03
CA LYS A 51 16.66 30.60 -70.20
C LYS A 51 17.50 30.76 -71.46
N GLY A 52 18.25 29.72 -71.89
CA GLY A 52 19.02 29.68 -73.15
C GLY A 52 18.16 29.59 -74.42
N MET A 53 16.82 29.45 -74.31
CA MET A 53 15.89 29.46 -75.45
C MET A 53 15.95 30.79 -76.27
N LYS A 54 16.47 31.87 -75.72
CA LYS A 54 16.61 33.16 -76.39
C LYS A 54 17.55 33.06 -77.61
N ASP A 55 18.51 32.18 -77.59
CA ASP A 55 19.52 32.00 -78.60
C ASP A 55 19.09 31.03 -79.76
N ILE A 56 17.84 30.51 -79.68
CA ILE A 56 17.28 29.54 -80.65
C ILE A 56 16.36 30.27 -81.64
N PRO A 57 16.39 29.89 -82.90
CA PRO A 57 15.51 30.46 -83.98
C PRO A 57 14.02 30.29 -83.57
N PRO A 58 13.16 31.34 -83.87
CA PRO A 58 11.76 31.33 -83.45
C PRO A 58 10.94 30.10 -83.81
N GLU A 59 11.23 29.56 -84.99
CA GLU A 59 10.51 28.38 -85.50
C GLU A 59 10.74 27.05 -84.75
N LYS A 60 11.82 26.97 -83.97
CA LYS A 60 12.21 25.77 -83.18
C LYS A 60 12.05 25.90 -81.65
N ARG A 61 11.68 27.10 -81.16
CA ARG A 61 11.52 27.32 -79.80
C ARG A 61 10.41 26.48 -79.12
N ALA A 62 9.34 26.24 -79.86
CA ALA A 62 8.21 25.47 -79.41
C ALA A 62 8.58 23.99 -79.19
N ASP A 63 9.33 23.41 -80.11
CA ASP A 63 9.75 21.99 -79.99
C ASP A 63 10.81 21.79 -78.90
N PHE A 64 11.76 22.70 -78.81
CA PHE A 64 12.74 22.66 -77.73
C PHE A 64 12.09 22.89 -76.33
N GLY A 65 11.12 23.79 -76.26
CA GLY A 65 10.37 23.98 -75.02
C GLY A 65 9.61 22.74 -74.58
N LYS A 66 9.02 22.01 -75.53
CA LYS A 66 8.38 20.70 -75.26
C LYS A 66 9.38 19.68 -74.71
N LEU A 67 10.55 19.54 -75.34
CA LEU A 67 11.59 18.60 -74.92
C LEU A 67 12.11 18.91 -73.49
N VAL A 68 12.35 20.15 -73.18
CA VAL A 68 12.80 20.57 -71.83
C VAL A 68 11.69 20.39 -70.79
N ASN A 69 10.42 20.65 -71.16
CA ASN A 69 9.30 20.36 -70.24
C ASN A 69 9.15 18.87 -69.96
N THR A 70 9.26 18.04 -71.02
CA THR A 70 9.26 16.56 -70.87
C THR A 70 10.41 16.10 -69.98
N LEU A 71 11.63 16.64 -70.14
CA LEU A 71 12.77 16.38 -69.26
C LEU A 71 12.44 16.75 -67.79
N LYS A 72 11.88 17.98 -67.60
CA LYS A 72 11.48 18.45 -66.27
C LYS A 72 10.46 17.54 -65.60
N GLU A 73 9.43 17.10 -66.36
CA GLU A 73 8.41 16.18 -65.85
C GLU A 73 9.02 14.81 -65.49
N ARG A 74 9.90 14.26 -66.32
CA ARG A 74 10.59 13.01 -66.05
C ARG A 74 11.49 13.05 -64.83
N VAL A 75 12.26 14.14 -64.66
CA VAL A 75 13.13 14.34 -63.49
C VAL A 75 12.29 14.58 -62.22
N SER A 76 11.17 15.33 -62.34
CA SER A 76 10.24 15.51 -61.21
C SER A 76 9.63 14.20 -60.73
N ALA A 77 9.22 13.34 -61.66
CA ALA A 77 8.69 12.02 -61.34
C ALA A 77 9.72 11.13 -60.61
N LEU A 78 11.00 11.14 -61.08
CA LEU A 78 12.08 10.42 -60.40
C LEU A 78 12.35 10.92 -58.99
N LEU A 79 12.29 12.24 -58.80
CA LEU A 79 12.45 12.85 -57.47
C LEU A 79 11.30 12.50 -56.51
N GLU A 80 10.05 12.49 -57.00
CA GLU A 80 8.86 12.10 -56.20
C GLU A 80 8.88 10.60 -55.84
N GLU A 81 9.29 9.76 -56.77
CA GLU A 81 9.44 8.32 -56.52
C GLU A 81 10.51 8.06 -55.44
N ARG A 82 11.69 8.69 -55.56
CA ARG A 82 12.76 8.55 -54.57
C ARG A 82 12.39 9.16 -53.22
N GLU A 83 11.68 10.30 -53.21
CA GLU A 83 11.19 10.93 -51.98
C GLU A 83 10.27 9.97 -51.22
N THR A 84 9.37 9.32 -51.92
CA THR A 84 8.45 8.35 -51.32
C THR A 84 9.20 7.12 -50.80
N ALA A 85 10.19 6.61 -51.54
CA ALA A 85 11.03 5.51 -51.08
C ALA A 85 11.86 5.87 -49.85
N LEU A 86 12.53 7.03 -49.83
CA LEU A 86 13.33 7.48 -48.70
C LEU A 86 12.47 7.72 -47.45
N LYS A 87 11.30 8.31 -47.59
CA LYS A 87 10.37 8.47 -46.46
C LYS A 87 9.94 7.13 -45.85
N LYS A 88 9.72 6.13 -46.72
CA LYS A 88 9.39 4.78 -46.27
C LYS A 88 10.57 4.15 -45.51
N GLU A 89 11.79 4.23 -46.08
CA GLU A 89 13.01 3.73 -45.44
C GLU A 89 13.29 4.41 -44.09
N GLU A 90 13.12 5.74 -44.01
CA GLU A 90 13.30 6.51 -42.78
C GLU A 90 12.25 6.13 -41.73
N MET A 91 11.00 5.88 -42.14
CA MET A 91 9.93 5.45 -41.24
C MET A 91 10.15 4.02 -40.72
N GLU A 92 10.59 3.08 -41.59
CA GLU A 92 10.95 1.73 -41.17
C GLU A 92 12.10 1.73 -40.16
N LYS A 93 13.15 2.52 -40.38
CA LYS A 93 14.26 2.71 -39.42
C LYS A 93 13.82 3.32 -38.11
N SER A 94 12.86 4.25 -38.15
CA SER A 94 12.27 4.80 -36.94
C SER A 94 11.50 3.75 -36.13
N PHE A 95 10.70 2.93 -36.80
CA PHE A 95 9.97 1.84 -36.15
C PHE A 95 10.90 0.78 -35.53
N GLU A 96 12.01 0.44 -36.22
CA GLU A 96 13.02 -0.45 -35.62
C GLU A 96 13.68 0.14 -34.38
N LYS A 97 13.98 1.43 -34.41
CA LYS A 97 14.60 2.14 -33.28
C LYS A 97 13.65 2.29 -32.08
N ASP A 98 12.37 2.51 -32.35
CA ASP A 98 11.34 2.71 -31.34
C ASP A 98 10.65 1.39 -30.93
N ALA A 99 11.12 0.24 -31.45
CA ALA A 99 10.58 -1.06 -31.10
C ALA A 99 10.78 -1.35 -29.61
N VAL A 100 9.69 -1.58 -28.91
CA VAL A 100 9.69 -1.97 -27.50
C VAL A 100 9.43 -3.47 -27.41
N ASP A 101 10.25 -4.17 -26.65
CA ASP A 101 10.01 -5.57 -26.35
C ASP A 101 8.80 -5.70 -25.42
N ILE A 102 7.66 -6.09 -26.01
CA ILE A 102 6.41 -6.27 -25.27
C ILE A 102 6.37 -7.55 -24.42
N THR A 103 7.40 -8.41 -24.51
CA THR A 103 7.52 -9.60 -23.65
C THR A 103 8.15 -9.29 -22.32
N LEU A 104 8.75 -8.11 -22.15
CA LEU A 104 9.25 -7.65 -20.87
C LEU A 104 8.10 -7.30 -19.94
N ASP A 105 8.18 -7.82 -18.71
CA ASP A 105 7.20 -7.50 -17.67
C ASP A 105 7.20 -5.99 -17.39
N GLY A 106 6.01 -5.41 -17.33
CA GLY A 106 5.82 -4.05 -16.87
C GLY A 106 6.25 -3.89 -15.40
N LYS A 107 6.53 -2.66 -14.96
CA LYS A 107 6.73 -2.40 -13.53
C LYS A 107 5.44 -2.76 -12.79
N ALA A 108 5.49 -3.84 -12.02
CA ALA A 108 4.38 -4.20 -11.14
C ALA A 108 4.16 -3.06 -10.13
N ALA A 109 2.92 -2.60 -10.02
CA ALA A 109 2.55 -1.65 -8.98
C ALA A 109 2.76 -2.32 -7.61
N SER A 110 3.61 -1.74 -6.76
CA SER A 110 3.75 -2.20 -5.38
C SER A 110 2.57 -1.68 -4.57
N PHE A 111 1.71 -2.58 -4.12
CA PHE A 111 0.66 -2.24 -3.16
C PHE A 111 1.25 -2.24 -1.74
N GLY A 112 0.84 -1.26 -0.94
CA GLY A 112 1.13 -1.25 0.48
C GLY A 112 0.38 -2.37 1.21
N ASN A 113 0.94 -2.83 2.33
CA ASN A 113 0.33 -3.85 3.19
C ASN A 113 -0.07 -3.21 4.52
N LEU A 114 -1.14 -3.73 5.13
CA LEU A 114 -1.46 -3.35 6.50
C LEU A 114 -0.38 -3.88 7.44
N HIS A 115 -0.06 -3.08 8.46
CA HIS A 115 0.82 -3.51 9.54
C HIS A 115 0.22 -4.73 10.28
N PRO A 116 1.00 -5.74 10.69
CA PRO A 116 0.47 -6.93 11.35
C PRO A 116 -0.35 -6.64 12.61
N LEU A 117 0.00 -5.61 13.39
CA LEU A 117 -0.82 -5.16 14.53
C LEU A 117 -2.21 -4.70 14.08
N ASN A 118 -2.30 -3.93 13.00
CA ASN A 118 -3.59 -3.47 12.47
C ASN A 118 -4.43 -4.63 11.91
N ILE A 119 -3.79 -5.63 11.29
CA ILE A 119 -4.49 -6.83 10.82
C ILE A 119 -5.12 -7.57 12.01
N VAL A 120 -4.36 -7.75 13.09
CA VAL A 120 -4.84 -8.44 14.31
C VAL A 120 -5.90 -7.62 15.01
N LEU A 121 -5.68 -6.30 15.22
CA LEU A 121 -6.64 -5.40 15.84
C LEU A 121 -7.97 -5.37 15.11
N ASN A 122 -7.96 -5.20 13.78
CA ASN A 122 -9.18 -5.19 12.98
C ASN A 122 -9.94 -6.51 13.11
N LYS A 123 -9.23 -7.64 13.11
CA LYS A 123 -9.85 -8.95 13.28
C LYS A 123 -10.45 -9.14 14.68
N MET A 124 -9.81 -8.59 15.73
CA MET A 124 -10.36 -8.58 17.09
C MET A 124 -11.63 -7.73 17.17
N ILE A 125 -11.58 -6.52 16.63
CA ILE A 125 -12.75 -5.63 16.60
C ILE A 125 -13.90 -6.28 15.85
N GLU A 126 -13.64 -6.86 14.68
CA GLU A 126 -14.64 -7.58 13.88
C GLU A 126 -15.25 -8.77 14.65
N ALA A 127 -14.43 -9.55 15.34
CA ALA A 127 -14.91 -10.68 16.16
C ALA A 127 -15.86 -10.21 17.26
N PHE A 128 -15.46 -9.20 18.05
CA PHE A 128 -16.26 -8.72 19.16
C PHE A 128 -17.48 -7.90 18.71
N THR A 129 -17.39 -7.10 17.65
CA THR A 129 -18.55 -6.39 17.09
C THR A 129 -19.57 -7.37 16.54
N GLY A 130 -19.12 -8.49 15.94
CA GLY A 130 -19.99 -9.61 15.56
C GLY A 130 -20.73 -10.25 16.75
N MET A 131 -20.17 -10.17 17.94
CA MET A 131 -20.81 -10.59 19.19
C MET A 131 -21.67 -9.48 19.84
N GLY A 132 -21.81 -8.32 19.20
CA GLY A 132 -22.63 -7.19 19.67
C GLY A 132 -21.92 -6.18 20.57
N PHE A 133 -20.59 -6.15 20.62
CA PHE A 133 -19.83 -5.10 21.31
C PHE A 133 -19.82 -3.82 20.49
N GLN A 134 -19.88 -2.67 21.16
CA GLN A 134 -19.70 -1.35 20.59
C GLN A 134 -18.28 -0.86 20.87
N VAL A 135 -17.62 -0.26 19.89
CA VAL A 135 -16.26 0.27 20.09
C VAL A 135 -16.33 1.64 20.74
N TYR A 136 -15.56 1.81 21.80
CA TYR A 136 -15.37 3.07 22.52
C TYR A 136 -13.90 3.48 22.49
N GLU A 137 -13.60 4.65 21.95
CA GLU A 137 -12.25 5.22 21.93
C GLU A 137 -12.14 6.30 23.00
N GLY A 138 -11.20 6.11 23.94
CA GLY A 138 -10.91 7.06 25.02
C GLY A 138 -9.61 7.84 24.78
N PRO A 139 -9.38 8.94 25.52
CA PRO A 139 -8.16 9.74 25.44
C PRO A 139 -6.94 8.96 25.96
N GLU A 140 -5.74 9.23 25.40
CA GLU A 140 -4.48 8.63 25.84
C GLU A 140 -3.92 9.34 27.10
N LEU A 141 -4.11 10.65 27.19
CA LEU A 141 -3.88 11.43 28.41
C LEU A 141 -5.12 11.35 29.27
N GLU A 142 -4.98 10.80 30.47
CA GLU A 142 -6.08 10.46 31.33
C GLU A 142 -5.88 11.04 32.74
N LEU A 143 -6.99 11.24 33.45
CA LEU A 143 -6.93 11.56 34.86
C LEU A 143 -6.61 10.29 35.66
N ASP A 144 -5.79 10.46 36.70
CA ASP A 144 -5.48 9.42 37.70
C ASP A 144 -6.74 8.74 38.27
N TYR A 145 -7.80 9.51 38.44
CA TYR A 145 -9.10 9.01 38.88
C TYR A 145 -9.61 7.85 38.02
N TYR A 146 -9.62 8.02 36.69
CA TYR A 146 -10.13 7.02 35.75
C TYR A 146 -9.20 5.81 35.61
N CYS A 147 -7.88 6.04 35.74
CA CYS A 147 -6.92 4.95 35.63
C CYS A 147 -6.82 4.10 36.91
N PHE A 148 -7.13 4.68 38.07
CA PHE A 148 -6.87 4.01 39.33
C PHE A 148 -8.03 4.08 40.30
N GLN A 149 -8.43 5.25 40.80
CA GLN A 149 -9.36 5.37 41.93
C GLN A 149 -10.73 4.76 41.61
N ALA A 150 -11.31 5.09 40.45
CA ALA A 150 -12.60 4.52 40.01
C ALA A 150 -12.53 3.00 39.79
N LEU A 151 -11.34 2.47 39.51
CA LEU A 151 -11.06 1.03 39.34
C LEU A 151 -10.71 0.31 40.65
N ASN A 152 -11.10 0.86 41.79
CA ASN A 152 -10.81 0.30 43.14
C ASN A 152 -9.31 0.22 43.45
N ILE A 153 -8.51 1.18 42.95
CA ILE A 153 -7.08 1.35 43.24
C ILE A 153 -6.87 2.74 43.90
N PRO A 154 -7.08 2.89 45.22
CA PRO A 154 -6.86 4.16 45.89
C PRO A 154 -5.39 4.59 45.89
N LYS A 155 -5.11 5.85 46.30
CA LYS A 155 -3.76 6.45 46.19
C LYS A 155 -2.65 5.63 46.87
N ASP A 156 -2.96 4.97 47.98
CA ASP A 156 -1.99 4.20 48.75
C ASP A 156 -2.02 2.70 48.45
N HIS A 157 -2.64 2.28 47.36
CA HIS A 157 -2.74 0.88 47.02
C HIS A 157 -1.45 0.34 46.34
N PRO A 158 -0.86 -0.80 46.79
CA PRO A 158 0.41 -1.32 46.25
C PRO A 158 0.36 -1.65 44.77
N ALA A 159 -0.81 -1.91 44.20
CA ALA A 159 -0.97 -2.19 42.75
C ALA A 159 -0.63 -1.00 41.86
N ARG A 160 -0.49 0.23 42.41
CA ARG A 160 0.00 1.40 41.66
C ARG A 160 1.46 1.26 41.30
N ASP A 161 2.29 0.78 42.24
CA ASP A 161 3.72 0.59 42.01
C ASP A 161 4.04 -0.54 41.01
N MET A 162 3.06 -1.44 40.78
CA MET A 162 3.20 -2.54 39.82
C MET A 162 2.95 -2.10 38.35
N GLN A 163 2.54 -0.86 38.11
CA GLN A 163 2.15 -0.40 36.79
C GLN A 163 3.03 0.74 36.26
N ASP A 164 4.30 0.82 36.57
CA ASP A 164 5.30 1.78 36.04
C ASP A 164 4.73 2.88 35.11
N THR A 165 3.88 3.76 35.70
CA THR A 165 3.03 4.71 35.00
C THR A 165 3.77 6.00 34.70
N PHE A 166 3.64 6.54 33.50
CA PHE A 166 4.15 7.87 33.13
C PHE A 166 3.19 8.97 33.64
N TYR A 167 3.61 9.72 34.67
CA TYR A 167 2.91 10.89 35.20
C TYR A 167 3.31 12.15 34.45
N ILE A 168 2.33 12.90 33.92
CA ILE A 168 2.53 14.22 33.30
C ILE A 168 2.40 15.32 34.36
N SER A 169 1.51 15.11 35.32
CA SER A 169 1.32 15.91 36.56
C SER A 169 0.75 15.03 37.65
N ASP A 170 0.56 15.59 38.86
CA ASP A 170 0.05 14.85 40.02
C ASP A 170 -1.27 14.09 39.78
N ASN A 171 -2.07 14.53 38.79
CA ASN A 171 -3.39 13.96 38.52
C ASN A 171 -3.60 13.58 37.08
N VAL A 172 -2.58 13.70 36.22
CA VAL A 172 -2.67 13.37 34.77
C VAL A 172 -1.58 12.38 34.41
N VAL A 173 -1.96 11.30 33.76
CA VAL A 173 -1.08 10.20 33.36
C VAL A 173 -1.22 9.91 31.89
N LEU A 174 -0.17 9.31 31.29
CA LEU A 174 -0.35 8.49 30.08
C LEU A 174 -0.98 7.17 30.53
N ARG A 175 -2.15 6.82 30.00
CA ARG A 175 -2.93 5.66 30.47
C ARG A 175 -2.12 4.35 30.37
N PRO A 176 -1.97 3.58 31.46
CA PRO A 176 -1.25 2.31 31.46
C PRO A 176 -2.11 1.12 30.98
N HIS A 177 -3.41 1.35 30.76
CA HIS A 177 -4.41 0.41 30.24
C HIS A 177 -5.60 1.18 29.66
N THR A 178 -6.48 0.48 28.96
CA THR A 178 -7.66 1.09 28.31
C THR A 178 -8.94 1.06 29.18
N SER A 179 -8.85 0.58 30.44
CA SER A 179 -9.95 0.52 31.42
C SER A 179 -10.64 1.85 31.71
N PRO A 180 -10.00 3.06 31.60
CA PRO A 180 -10.73 4.32 31.70
C PRO A 180 -11.94 4.44 30.79
N GLY A 181 -11.88 3.82 29.59
CA GLY A 181 -13.02 3.75 28.69
C GLY A 181 -14.23 3.03 29.27
N GLN A 182 -13.99 2.01 30.10
CA GLN A 182 -15.04 1.27 30.81
C GLN A 182 -15.73 2.18 31.84
N ILE A 183 -14.95 2.90 32.68
CA ILE A 183 -15.47 3.81 33.68
C ILE A 183 -16.27 4.94 33.02
N ARG A 184 -15.71 5.61 32.03
CA ARG A 184 -16.38 6.69 31.30
C ARG A 184 -17.70 6.25 30.69
N THR A 185 -17.76 5.00 30.15
CA THR A 185 -19.01 4.47 29.62
C THR A 185 -20.02 4.21 30.72
N MET A 186 -19.61 3.58 31.84
CA MET A 186 -20.51 3.29 32.96
C MET A 186 -21.07 4.54 33.64
N GLU A 187 -20.30 5.65 33.71
CA GLU A 187 -20.77 6.93 34.22
C GLU A 187 -21.80 7.62 33.33
N ASN A 188 -21.73 7.39 32.02
CA ASN A 188 -22.55 8.08 31.01
C ASN A 188 -23.68 7.24 30.42
N GLN A 189 -23.68 5.92 30.65
CA GLN A 189 -24.66 5.00 30.10
C GLN A 189 -25.20 4.05 31.16
N LYS A 190 -26.51 3.81 31.13
CA LYS A 190 -27.14 2.79 31.98
C LYS A 190 -27.02 1.40 31.35
N PRO A 191 -26.90 0.33 32.16
CA PRO A 191 -26.98 -1.03 31.68
C PRO A 191 -28.29 -1.31 30.88
N PRO A 192 -28.25 -2.17 29.83
CA PRO A 192 -27.15 -3.05 29.48
C PRO A 192 -26.01 -2.30 28.76
N ILE A 193 -24.75 -2.60 29.11
CA ILE A 193 -23.55 -2.07 28.51
C ILE A 193 -22.74 -3.22 27.92
N LYS A 194 -22.24 -3.05 26.70
CA LYS A 194 -21.39 -4.02 26.04
C LYS A 194 -20.43 -3.30 25.10
N ILE A 195 -19.22 -3.00 25.62
CA ILE A 195 -18.23 -2.19 24.91
C ILE A 195 -16.88 -2.89 24.77
N LEU A 196 -16.15 -2.43 23.77
CA LEU A 196 -14.78 -2.77 23.47
C LEU A 196 -13.96 -1.47 23.43
N SER A 197 -12.91 -1.37 24.22
CA SER A 197 -12.04 -0.19 24.27
C SER A 197 -10.64 -0.53 23.76
N PRO A 198 -10.36 -0.36 22.44
CA PRO A 198 -9.03 -0.49 21.89
C PRO A 198 -8.23 0.80 22.07
N GLY A 199 -6.90 0.70 22.15
CA GLY A 199 -6.06 1.87 22.12
C GLY A 199 -4.61 1.64 22.53
N ARG A 200 -3.80 2.69 22.36
CA ARG A 200 -2.42 2.73 22.84
C ARG A 200 -2.39 2.92 24.33
N VAL A 201 -1.44 2.27 24.98
CA VAL A 201 -1.18 2.32 26.41
C VAL A 201 0.31 2.45 26.65
N TYR A 202 0.70 2.93 27.84
CA TYR A 202 2.06 3.36 28.11
C TYR A 202 2.50 2.84 29.50
N ARG A 203 3.68 2.18 29.53
CA ARG A 203 4.33 1.71 30.76
C ARG A 203 5.83 1.94 30.65
N ALA A 204 6.49 2.23 31.75
CA ALA A 204 7.94 2.51 31.76
C ALA A 204 8.81 1.24 31.65
N ASP A 205 8.36 0.26 30.92
CA ASP A 205 9.05 -1.02 30.67
C ASP A 205 9.65 -1.04 29.27
N ASP A 206 10.90 -1.56 29.11
CA ASP A 206 11.58 -1.70 27.82
C ASP A 206 12.50 -2.91 27.81
N ASP A 207 12.01 -4.05 27.24
CA ASP A 207 12.80 -5.25 27.02
C ASP A 207 12.34 -6.01 25.73
N ALA A 208 12.85 -7.21 25.50
CA ALA A 208 12.46 -8.02 24.31
C ALA A 208 10.98 -8.45 24.30
N SER A 209 10.27 -8.35 25.42
CA SER A 209 8.87 -8.73 25.62
C SER A 209 7.96 -7.54 25.95
N HIS A 210 8.53 -6.40 26.29
CA HIS A 210 7.84 -5.18 26.69
C HIS A 210 8.32 -3.97 25.88
N SER A 211 7.39 -3.07 25.60
CA SER A 211 7.66 -1.78 24.93
C SER A 211 7.03 -0.67 25.74
N PRO A 212 7.67 0.51 25.85
CA PRO A 212 7.11 1.66 26.56
C PRO A 212 5.73 2.10 26.04
N MET A 213 5.45 1.84 24.79
CA MET A 213 4.16 2.00 24.15
C MET A 213 3.75 0.69 23.51
N PHE A 214 2.53 0.23 23.81
CA PHE A 214 1.94 -0.95 23.16
C PHE A 214 0.42 -0.73 23.01
N HIS A 215 -0.25 -1.69 22.38
CA HIS A 215 -1.69 -1.62 22.14
C HIS A 215 -2.43 -2.63 22.98
N GLN A 216 -3.54 -2.20 23.56
CA GLN A 216 -4.42 -3.02 24.36
C GLN A 216 -5.85 -2.92 23.83
N ILE A 217 -6.62 -3.96 24.02
CA ILE A 217 -8.05 -3.99 23.76
C ILE A 217 -8.73 -4.60 24.98
N GLU A 218 -9.67 -3.88 25.55
CA GLU A 218 -10.44 -4.31 26.72
C GLU A 218 -11.92 -4.36 26.42
N GLY A 219 -12.59 -5.38 26.94
CA GLY A 219 -14.03 -5.54 26.83
C GLY A 219 -14.70 -5.45 28.19
N LEU A 220 -15.89 -4.84 28.19
CA LEU A 220 -16.78 -4.75 29.36
C LEU A 220 -18.20 -5.17 28.94
N VAL A 221 -18.82 -6.00 29.75
CA VAL A 221 -20.26 -6.27 29.69
C VAL A 221 -20.85 -6.02 31.07
N VAL A 222 -21.92 -5.22 31.17
CA VAL A 222 -22.67 -5.00 32.40
C VAL A 222 -24.14 -5.23 32.10
N ASP A 223 -24.74 -6.21 32.77
CA ASP A 223 -26.16 -6.53 32.66
C ASP A 223 -26.61 -7.30 33.91
N LYS A 224 -27.87 -7.71 33.96
CA LYS A 224 -28.40 -8.54 35.04
C LYS A 224 -27.89 -9.97 34.91
N GLY A 225 -27.38 -10.50 36.05
CA GLY A 225 -27.02 -11.92 36.14
C GLY A 225 -25.83 -12.37 35.33
N ILE A 226 -24.90 -11.46 35.00
CA ILE A 226 -23.63 -11.79 34.33
C ILE A 226 -22.77 -12.65 35.24
N THR A 227 -22.21 -13.73 34.69
CA THR A 227 -21.46 -14.76 35.41
C THR A 227 -20.08 -15.04 34.78
N LEU A 228 -19.26 -15.81 35.48
CA LEU A 228 -17.97 -16.30 34.96
C LEU A 228 -18.17 -17.29 33.76
N CYS A 229 -19.31 -17.94 33.68
CA CYS A 229 -19.65 -18.81 32.55
C CYS A 229 -19.87 -17.99 31.26
N ASP A 230 -20.50 -16.82 31.36
CA ASP A 230 -20.68 -15.90 30.25
C ASP A 230 -19.34 -15.38 29.76
N LEU A 231 -18.44 -15.00 30.67
CA LEU A 231 -17.08 -14.60 30.36
C LEU A 231 -16.34 -15.72 29.60
N LYS A 232 -16.40 -16.95 30.11
CA LYS A 232 -15.77 -18.09 29.45
C LYS A 232 -16.34 -18.34 28.06
N GLY A 233 -17.65 -18.25 27.87
CA GLY A 233 -18.31 -18.46 26.60
C GLY A 233 -17.86 -17.44 25.53
N ILE A 234 -17.81 -16.14 25.91
CA ILE A 234 -17.34 -15.08 25.03
C ILE A 234 -15.87 -15.30 24.62
N LEU A 235 -15.01 -15.65 25.60
CA LEU A 235 -13.58 -15.85 25.34
C LEU A 235 -13.29 -17.14 24.56
N ASP A 236 -14.03 -18.23 24.79
CA ASP A 236 -13.93 -19.45 24.00
C ASP A 236 -14.24 -19.19 22.51
N GLU A 237 -15.27 -18.41 22.22
CA GLU A 237 -15.62 -18.05 20.86
C GLU A 237 -14.60 -17.13 20.22
N PHE A 238 -14.16 -16.10 20.96
CA PHE A 238 -13.10 -15.20 20.51
C PHE A 238 -11.82 -15.96 20.13
N VAL A 239 -11.37 -16.88 20.97
CA VAL A 239 -10.14 -17.64 20.76
C VAL A 239 -10.21 -18.51 19.51
N LYS A 240 -11.35 -19.15 19.25
CA LYS A 240 -11.58 -19.95 18.02
C LYS A 240 -11.53 -19.08 16.75
N ILE A 241 -12.07 -17.86 16.80
CA ILE A 241 -12.02 -16.92 15.67
C ILE A 241 -10.59 -16.43 15.43
N MET A 242 -9.85 -16.15 16.52
CA MET A 242 -8.51 -15.56 16.41
C MET A 242 -7.43 -16.55 16.02
N PHE A 243 -7.47 -17.75 16.55
CA PHE A 243 -6.43 -18.76 16.38
C PHE A 243 -6.92 -19.93 15.51
N ASP A 244 -7.49 -20.95 16.12
CA ASP A 244 -7.97 -22.15 15.45
C ASP A 244 -9.22 -22.70 16.16
N LYS A 245 -10.09 -23.39 15.41
CA LYS A 245 -11.34 -23.99 15.93
C LYS A 245 -11.10 -24.99 17.07
N ASP A 246 -9.94 -25.65 17.09
CA ASP A 246 -9.55 -26.61 18.10
C ASP A 246 -8.82 -26.00 19.32
N THR A 247 -8.57 -24.68 19.28
CA THR A 247 -7.90 -23.97 20.39
C THR A 247 -8.80 -23.97 21.63
N LYS A 248 -8.27 -24.46 22.74
CA LYS A 248 -8.97 -24.54 24.02
C LYS A 248 -8.52 -23.39 24.95
N THR A 249 -9.43 -22.94 25.81
CA THR A 249 -9.13 -22.00 26.88
C THR A 249 -9.03 -22.70 28.22
N ARG A 250 -8.21 -22.14 29.12
CA ARG A 250 -8.11 -22.50 30.52
C ARG A 250 -8.11 -21.27 31.37
N LEU A 251 -8.96 -21.22 32.39
CA LEU A 251 -9.00 -20.14 33.38
C LEU A 251 -8.14 -20.54 34.57
N ARG A 252 -7.22 -19.69 34.98
CA ARG A 252 -6.43 -19.81 36.21
C ARG A 252 -6.83 -18.67 37.17
N PRO A 253 -7.02 -18.94 38.48
CA PRO A 253 -7.25 -17.89 39.48
C PRO A 253 -6.12 -16.86 39.43
N SER A 254 -6.50 -15.59 39.52
CA SER A 254 -5.58 -14.45 39.62
C SER A 254 -6.18 -13.36 40.52
N TYR A 255 -5.50 -12.24 40.65
CA TYR A 255 -5.98 -11.09 41.40
C TYR A 255 -5.79 -9.80 40.62
N PHE A 256 -6.91 -9.08 40.45
CA PHE A 256 -6.90 -7.71 40.00
C PHE A 256 -7.84 -6.88 40.86
N PRO A 257 -7.48 -5.63 41.28
CA PRO A 257 -8.30 -4.83 42.20
C PRO A 257 -9.70 -4.52 41.67
N PHE A 258 -9.86 -4.46 40.35
CA PHE A 258 -11.09 -4.08 39.65
C PHE A 258 -11.98 -5.26 39.26
N THR A 259 -11.57 -6.51 39.53
CA THR A 259 -12.37 -7.73 39.27
C THR A 259 -12.33 -8.67 40.46
N GLU A 260 -13.45 -9.40 40.69
CA GLU A 260 -13.57 -10.43 41.75
C GLU A 260 -14.75 -11.36 41.42
N PRO A 261 -14.50 -12.67 41.10
CA PRO A 261 -13.18 -13.30 40.96
C PRO A 261 -12.43 -12.80 39.72
N SER A 262 -11.09 -12.81 39.83
CA SER A 262 -10.17 -12.52 38.74
C SER A 262 -9.57 -13.83 38.19
N VAL A 263 -9.32 -13.86 36.90
CA VAL A 263 -8.71 -14.99 36.21
C VAL A 263 -7.71 -14.55 35.17
N GLU A 264 -6.66 -15.30 35.01
CA GLU A 264 -5.82 -15.28 33.80
C GLU A 264 -6.31 -16.36 32.85
N VAL A 265 -6.28 -16.05 31.56
CA VAL A 265 -6.78 -16.93 30.50
C VAL A 265 -5.63 -17.42 29.65
N ASP A 266 -5.44 -18.71 29.66
CA ASP A 266 -4.48 -19.41 28.81
C ASP A 266 -5.19 -20.03 27.62
N VAL A 267 -4.47 -20.08 26.48
CA VAL A 267 -4.88 -20.85 25.29
C VAL A 267 -3.95 -22.05 25.11
N SER A 268 -4.49 -23.14 24.54
CA SER A 268 -3.66 -24.25 24.12
C SER A 268 -2.66 -23.81 23.06
N CYS A 269 -1.40 -24.22 23.20
CA CYS A 269 -0.32 -23.81 22.31
C CYS A 269 -0.60 -24.24 20.87
N SER A 270 -0.56 -23.31 19.94
CA SER A 270 -0.82 -23.54 18.52
C SER A 270 0.21 -24.45 17.84
N GLU A 271 1.47 -24.45 18.31
CA GLU A 271 2.51 -25.31 17.74
C GLU A 271 2.42 -26.78 18.19
N CYS A 272 2.22 -27.02 19.49
CA CYS A 272 2.28 -28.34 20.04
C CYS A 272 0.91 -28.93 20.41
N HIS A 273 -0.16 -28.18 20.23
CA HIS A 273 -1.54 -28.61 20.56
C HIS A 273 -1.68 -29.17 21.96
N GLY A 274 -1.02 -28.55 22.95
CA GLY A 274 -1.05 -28.95 24.35
C GLY A 274 -0.01 -29.98 24.79
N LYS A 275 0.84 -30.49 23.88
CA LYS A 275 1.86 -31.52 24.22
C LYS A 275 3.09 -30.95 24.94
N GLY A 276 3.32 -29.66 24.85
CA GLY A 276 4.51 -29.00 25.36
C GLY A 276 5.60 -28.83 24.28
N CYS A 277 6.09 -27.60 24.09
CA CYS A 277 7.17 -27.29 23.19
C CYS A 277 7.98 -26.07 23.69
N LYS A 278 8.99 -25.62 22.95
CA LYS A 278 9.83 -24.49 23.32
C LYS A 278 9.03 -23.20 23.45
N LEU A 279 8.04 -22.96 22.58
CA LEU A 279 7.17 -21.77 22.60
C LEU A 279 6.38 -21.65 23.91
N CYS A 280 5.74 -22.73 24.35
CA CYS A 280 4.97 -22.78 25.59
C CYS A 280 5.80 -23.20 26.81
N LYS A 281 7.13 -23.23 26.69
CA LYS A 281 8.07 -23.63 27.76
C LYS A 281 7.71 -25.00 28.40
N GLY A 282 7.24 -25.96 27.58
CA GLY A 282 6.88 -27.30 28.02
C GLY A 282 5.49 -27.46 28.65
N THR A 283 4.76 -26.36 28.88
CA THR A 283 3.46 -26.38 29.61
C THR A 283 2.28 -26.83 28.73
N GLY A 284 2.37 -26.67 27.41
CA GLY A 284 1.26 -26.84 26.49
C GLY A 284 0.27 -25.69 26.42
N TRP A 285 0.44 -24.65 27.27
CA TRP A 285 -0.45 -23.48 27.42
C TRP A 285 0.30 -22.19 27.32
N ILE A 286 -0.37 -21.15 26.79
CA ILE A 286 0.19 -19.80 26.66
C ILE A 286 -0.84 -18.82 27.21
N GLU A 287 -0.43 -18.01 28.18
CA GLU A 287 -1.24 -16.91 28.72
C GLU A 287 -1.42 -15.81 27.68
N ILE A 288 -2.65 -15.35 27.50
CA ILE A 288 -2.99 -14.32 26.51
C ILE A 288 -3.67 -13.07 27.09
N LEU A 289 -4.41 -13.21 28.20
CA LEU A 289 -5.19 -12.11 28.76
C LEU A 289 -5.55 -12.29 30.23
N GLY A 290 -5.84 -11.17 30.91
CA GLY A 290 -6.48 -11.11 32.21
C GLY A 290 -7.98 -10.80 32.06
N ALA A 291 -8.80 -11.37 32.95
CA ALA A 291 -10.24 -11.19 32.93
C ALA A 291 -10.86 -11.38 34.33
N GLY A 292 -12.15 -11.11 34.46
CA GLY A 292 -12.88 -11.41 35.71
C GLY A 292 -14.28 -10.83 35.74
N ILE A 293 -14.95 -11.04 36.84
CA ILE A 293 -16.21 -10.38 37.17
C ILE A 293 -15.91 -9.00 37.77
N VAL A 294 -16.56 -7.96 37.25
CA VAL A 294 -16.32 -6.58 37.71
C VAL A 294 -16.60 -6.46 39.21
N ASN A 295 -15.63 -5.91 39.92
CA ASN A 295 -15.77 -5.69 41.37
C ASN A 295 -16.97 -4.78 41.67
N LYS A 296 -17.78 -5.14 42.67
CA LYS A 296 -18.97 -4.36 43.07
C LYS A 296 -18.68 -2.89 43.34
N LYS A 297 -17.53 -2.57 43.95
CA LYS A 297 -17.13 -1.18 44.22
C LYS A 297 -16.92 -0.39 42.93
N VAL A 298 -16.43 -1.02 41.86
CA VAL A 298 -16.27 -0.36 40.54
C VAL A 298 -17.63 0.03 39.96
N LEU A 299 -18.62 -0.86 40.03
CA LEU A 299 -19.99 -0.57 39.62
C LEU A 299 -20.59 0.57 40.46
N GLU A 300 -20.45 0.51 41.76
CA GLU A 300 -20.95 1.51 42.73
C GLU A 300 -20.28 2.89 42.53
N ASN A 301 -18.96 2.92 42.25
CA ASN A 301 -18.23 4.15 41.91
C ASN A 301 -18.80 4.83 40.67
N CYS A 302 -19.37 4.06 39.72
CA CYS A 302 -20.01 4.57 38.51
C CYS A 302 -21.53 4.78 38.67
N GLY A 303 -22.09 4.66 39.90
CA GLY A 303 -23.51 4.84 40.15
C GLY A 303 -24.41 3.70 39.68
N ILE A 304 -23.87 2.51 39.45
CA ILE A 304 -24.59 1.32 39.05
C ILE A 304 -24.89 0.46 40.28
N ASP A 305 -26.15 0.07 40.49
CA ASP A 305 -26.58 -0.78 41.61
C ASP A 305 -26.02 -2.20 41.47
N SER A 306 -25.00 -2.54 42.27
CA SER A 306 -24.32 -3.82 42.27
C SER A 306 -25.15 -4.99 42.82
N ASN A 307 -26.35 -4.74 43.40
CA ASN A 307 -27.29 -5.77 43.78
C ASN A 307 -28.20 -6.21 42.63
N VAL A 308 -28.35 -5.34 41.62
CA VAL A 308 -29.18 -5.59 40.44
C VAL A 308 -28.35 -6.05 39.25
N TYR A 309 -27.19 -5.42 39.09
CA TYR A 309 -26.32 -5.62 37.93
C TYR A 309 -25.00 -6.28 38.33
N SER A 310 -24.49 -7.11 37.48
CA SER A 310 -23.13 -7.65 37.51
C SER A 310 -22.44 -7.40 36.18
N GLY A 311 -21.13 -7.52 36.13
CA GLY A 311 -20.39 -7.30 34.91
C GLY A 311 -19.20 -8.24 34.77
N LEU A 312 -18.74 -8.42 33.54
CA LEU A 312 -17.50 -9.07 33.22
C LEU A 312 -16.57 -8.11 32.48
N ALA A 313 -15.27 -8.25 32.70
CA ALA A 313 -14.25 -7.48 31.97
C ALA A 313 -13.08 -8.40 31.59
N PHE A 314 -12.44 -8.07 30.47
CA PHE A 314 -11.24 -8.73 30.00
C PHE A 314 -10.32 -7.71 29.29
N GLY A 315 -9.02 -7.97 29.31
CA GLY A 315 -8.04 -7.11 28.65
C GLY A 315 -6.86 -7.88 28.10
N LEU A 316 -6.51 -7.65 26.83
CA LEU A 316 -5.41 -8.32 26.16
C LEU A 316 -4.54 -7.35 25.36
N GLY A 317 -3.23 -7.68 25.31
CA GLY A 317 -2.25 -6.98 24.48
C GLY A 317 -2.31 -7.45 23.03
N ILE A 318 -2.38 -6.49 22.09
CA ILE A 318 -2.47 -6.78 20.66
C ILE A 318 -1.15 -7.37 20.17
N GLU A 319 -0.02 -6.81 20.65
CA GLU A 319 1.33 -7.30 20.34
C GLU A 319 1.50 -8.76 20.76
N ARG A 320 1.10 -9.09 21.99
CA ARG A 320 1.19 -10.45 22.51
C ARG A 320 0.43 -11.44 21.64
N THR A 321 -0.79 -11.11 21.27
CA THR A 321 -1.61 -11.93 20.37
C THR A 321 -1.00 -12.04 18.97
N THR A 322 -0.45 -10.92 18.45
CA THR A 322 0.24 -10.88 17.14
C THR A 322 1.48 -11.76 17.14
N MET A 323 2.30 -11.67 18.19
CA MET A 323 3.50 -12.48 18.35
C MET A 323 3.18 -13.97 18.39
N ILE A 324 2.15 -14.37 19.17
CA ILE A 324 1.72 -15.77 19.26
C ILE A 324 1.17 -16.26 17.92
N LYS A 325 0.34 -15.44 17.27
CA LYS A 325 -0.32 -15.80 16.00
C LYS A 325 0.65 -16.02 14.85
N TYR A 326 1.68 -15.19 14.76
CA TYR A 326 2.63 -15.16 13.64
C TYR A 326 4.03 -15.70 14.00
N GLY A 327 4.22 -16.19 15.24
CA GLY A 327 5.51 -16.71 15.68
C GLY A 327 6.61 -15.64 15.76
N VAL A 328 6.28 -14.40 16.06
CA VAL A 328 7.24 -13.29 16.20
C VAL A 328 7.93 -13.40 17.56
N PRO A 329 9.25 -13.59 17.64
CA PRO A 329 9.94 -13.85 18.90
C PRO A 329 10.26 -12.60 19.73
N ASP A 330 10.28 -11.43 19.09
CA ASP A 330 10.72 -10.15 19.70
C ASP A 330 9.74 -9.04 19.33
N ILE A 331 9.18 -8.36 20.34
CA ILE A 331 8.19 -7.29 20.18
C ILE A 331 8.74 -6.10 19.40
N ARG A 332 10.05 -5.82 19.49
CA ARG A 332 10.71 -4.69 18.84
C ARG A 332 10.58 -4.75 17.31
N THR A 333 10.56 -5.94 16.72
CA THR A 333 10.38 -6.12 15.27
C THR A 333 9.04 -5.57 14.77
N LEU A 334 8.04 -5.45 15.63
CA LEU A 334 6.75 -4.83 15.31
C LEU A 334 6.84 -3.29 15.21
N PHE A 335 7.91 -2.67 15.74
CA PHE A 335 8.06 -1.22 15.80
C PHE A 335 9.25 -0.68 14.98
N GLU A 336 10.17 -1.54 14.52
CA GLU A 336 11.37 -1.15 13.76
C GLU A 336 11.08 -0.72 12.31
N ASN A 337 9.88 -0.91 11.79
CA ASN A 337 9.48 -0.59 10.41
C ASN A 337 10.37 -1.26 9.32
N ASP A 338 10.97 -2.42 9.61
CA ASP A 338 11.70 -3.16 8.60
C ASP A 338 10.76 -3.64 7.48
N VAL A 339 10.98 -3.09 6.27
CA VAL A 339 10.15 -3.40 5.11
C VAL A 339 10.19 -4.89 4.74
N ARG A 340 11.31 -5.59 5.03
CA ARG A 340 11.45 -7.05 4.78
C ARG A 340 10.53 -7.83 5.71
N PHE A 341 10.40 -7.39 6.96
CA PHE A 341 9.47 -7.97 7.94
C PHE A 341 8.01 -7.67 7.52
N LEU A 342 7.69 -6.41 7.24
CA LEU A 342 6.33 -5.99 6.91
C LEU A 342 5.79 -6.63 5.63
N LYS A 343 6.64 -6.86 4.62
CA LYS A 343 6.24 -7.54 3.37
C LYS A 343 5.75 -8.98 3.57
N GLN A 344 6.09 -9.66 4.67
CA GLN A 344 5.64 -11.02 4.97
C GLN A 344 4.14 -11.09 5.26
N PHE A 345 3.50 -9.99 5.64
CA PHE A 345 2.08 -9.90 5.98
C PHE A 345 1.21 -9.38 4.81
N GLY A 346 1.77 -9.23 3.62
CA GLY A 346 1.05 -8.84 2.42
C GLY A 346 0.02 -9.90 1.98
N ARG A 347 -1.05 -9.47 1.32
CA ARG A 347 -1.92 -10.40 0.60
C ARG A 347 -1.09 -11.11 -0.48
N LYS A 348 -1.07 -12.43 -0.41
CA LYS A 348 -0.58 -13.28 -1.50
C LYS A 348 -1.55 -13.21 -2.68
#